data_76287349f72853b09b4740432d2ffc4b
#
_entry.id   76287349f72853b09b4740432d2ffc4b
#
_cell.length_a   1.000
_cell.length_b   1.000
_cell.length_c   1.000
_cell.angle_alpha   90.00
_cell.angle_beta   90.00
_cell.angle_gamma   90.00
#
_symmetry.space_group_name_H-M   'P 1'
#
loop_
_entity.id
_entity.type
_entity.pdbx_description
1 polymer ?
#
loop_
_entity_poly.entity_id
_entity_poly.type
_entity_poly.pdbx_seq_one_letter_code
_entity_poly.pdbx_strand_id
1 'polypeptide(L)'
;MCALRLVGRGVSFVSASSLVKKDPRFVMRVSYWPKDVSVYCEDVKDKYPTFFLEDRYSLHEWQPTTEEVLSNSWEVWELDNE
;
A
#
# COMPACT_ATOMS: atom_id res chain seq x y z
N MET A 1 4.40 7.02 18.81
CA MET A 1 3.72 7.63 17.67
C MET A 1 4.30 7.09 16.38
N CYS A 2 3.43 6.66 15.48
CA CYS A 2 3.88 6.14 14.18
C CYS A 2 4.03 7.28 13.19
N ALA A 3 5.16 7.34 12.53
CA ALA A 3 5.40 8.28 11.43
C ALA A 3 5.55 7.50 10.15
N LEU A 4 5.17 8.10 9.04
CA LEU A 4 5.38 7.52 7.73
C LEU A 4 6.59 8.16 7.08
N ARG A 5 7.45 7.34 6.51
CA ARG A 5 8.62 7.79 5.78
C ARG A 5 8.50 7.37 4.32
N LEU A 6 8.69 8.32 3.41
CA LEU A 6 8.62 8.03 1.99
C LEU A 6 9.81 7.17 1.58
N VAL A 7 9.53 6.00 1.01
CA VAL A 7 10.55 5.07 0.53
C VAL A 7 10.77 5.23 -0.97
N GLY A 8 9.67 5.39 -1.72
CA GLY A 8 9.75 5.53 -3.17
C GLY A 8 8.55 6.28 -3.71
N ARG A 9 8.74 6.93 -4.85
CA ARG A 9 7.72 7.73 -5.51
C ARG A 9 7.83 7.51 -7.00
N GLY A 10 6.69 7.62 -7.70
CA GLY A 10 6.68 7.46 -9.14
C GLY A 10 7.03 6.07 -9.59
N VAL A 11 6.65 5.06 -8.82
CA VAL A 11 6.95 3.65 -9.13
C VAL A 11 5.73 2.97 -9.69
N SER A 12 5.96 1.85 -10.37
CA SER A 12 4.88 1.06 -10.93
C SER A 12 4.13 0.31 -9.83
N PHE A 13 2.93 -0.16 -10.16
CA PHE A 13 2.16 -0.99 -9.25
C PHE A 13 2.93 -2.25 -8.86
N VAL A 14 3.61 -2.88 -9.82
CA VAL A 14 4.37 -4.11 -9.56
C VAL A 14 5.49 -3.85 -8.55
N SER A 15 6.22 -2.76 -8.73
CA SER A 15 7.30 -2.39 -7.79
C SER A 15 6.76 -2.09 -6.40
N ALA A 16 5.70 -1.29 -6.33
CA ALA A 16 5.11 -0.91 -5.05
C ALA A 16 4.55 -2.12 -4.32
N SER A 17 3.78 -2.95 -5.01
CA SER A 17 3.16 -4.12 -4.40
C SER A 17 4.19 -5.14 -3.95
N SER A 18 5.29 -5.27 -4.68
CA SER A 18 6.36 -6.18 -4.29
C SER A 18 7.01 -5.77 -2.97
N LEU A 19 7.22 -4.47 -2.77
CA LEU A 19 7.78 -3.96 -1.53
C LEU A 19 6.83 -4.15 -0.36
N VAL A 20 5.56 -3.86 -0.56
CA VAL A 20 4.54 -3.99 0.48
C VAL A 20 4.35 -5.44 0.88
N LYS A 21 4.40 -6.35 -0.08
CA LYS A 21 4.28 -7.78 0.18
C LYS A 21 5.48 -8.31 0.95
N LYS A 22 6.65 -7.75 0.72
CA LYS A 22 7.90 -8.22 1.32
C LYS A 22 8.02 -7.84 2.80
N ASP A 23 7.49 -6.70 3.18
CA ASP A 23 7.67 -6.18 4.54
C ASP A 23 6.35 -5.56 5.02
N PRO A 24 5.79 -6.05 6.16
CA PRO A 24 4.53 -5.54 6.67
C PRO A 24 4.56 -4.09 7.15
N ARG A 25 5.75 -3.50 7.28
CA ARG A 25 5.86 -2.09 7.66
C ARG A 25 5.65 -1.15 6.48
N PHE A 26 5.62 -1.68 5.27
CA PHE A 26 5.45 -0.85 4.08
C PHE A 26 3.97 -0.76 3.73
N VAL A 27 3.56 0.43 3.31
CA VAL A 27 2.23 0.68 2.76
C VAL A 27 2.42 1.41 1.43
N MET A 28 1.44 1.29 0.57
CA MET A 28 1.50 1.94 -0.73
C MET A 28 0.23 2.75 -0.98
N ARG A 29 0.35 3.76 -1.81
CA ARG A 29 -0.78 4.55 -2.26
C ARG A 29 -0.43 5.16 -3.61
N VAL A 30 -1.44 5.41 -4.41
CA VAL A 30 -1.24 6.13 -5.66
C VAL A 30 -1.33 7.64 -5.36
N SER A 31 -0.52 8.44 -6.03
CA SER A 31 -0.32 9.84 -5.68
C SER A 31 -1.57 10.71 -5.71
N TYR A 32 -2.58 10.31 -6.49
CA TYR A 32 -3.82 11.11 -6.60
C TYR A 32 -4.89 10.70 -5.58
N TRP A 33 -4.60 9.76 -4.67
CA TRP A 33 -5.50 9.40 -3.59
C TRP A 33 -5.39 10.42 -2.44
N PRO A 34 -6.44 10.54 -1.61
CA PRO A 34 -6.33 11.32 -0.36
C PRO A 34 -5.20 10.77 0.52
N LYS A 35 -4.62 11.64 1.33
CA LYS A 35 -3.44 11.28 2.14
C LYS A 35 -3.70 10.19 3.17
N ASP A 36 -4.94 10.04 3.60
CA ASP A 36 -5.30 9.05 4.62
C ASP A 36 -5.66 7.69 4.05
N VAL A 37 -5.56 7.51 2.73
CA VAL A 37 -5.85 6.23 2.07
C VAL A 37 -4.55 5.53 1.76
N SER A 38 -4.42 4.30 2.22
CA SER A 38 -3.24 3.49 1.95
C SER A 38 -3.62 2.02 1.82
N VAL A 39 -2.74 1.25 1.18
CA VAL A 39 -2.92 -0.18 0.97
C VAL A 39 -1.73 -0.91 1.56
N TYR A 40 -1.99 -1.97 2.26
CA TYR A 40 -0.96 -2.86 2.76
C TYR A 40 -1.32 -4.31 2.45
N CYS A 41 -0.33 -5.19 2.60
CA CYS A 41 -0.51 -6.61 2.33
C CYS A 41 -0.44 -7.38 3.63
N GLU A 42 -1.34 -8.33 3.81
CA GLU A 42 -1.37 -9.16 5.00
C GLU A 42 -1.45 -10.62 4.60
N ASP A 43 -0.66 -11.45 5.25
CA ASP A 43 -0.71 -12.91 5.07
C ASP A 43 -1.86 -13.45 5.89
N VAL A 44 -2.93 -13.85 5.21
CA VAL A 44 -4.06 -14.49 5.86
C VAL A 44 -3.80 -15.99 5.86
N LYS A 45 -3.94 -16.62 7.02
CA LYS A 45 -3.72 -18.05 7.17
C LYS A 45 -4.56 -18.84 6.17
N ASP A 46 -3.91 -19.75 5.47
CA ASP A 46 -4.54 -20.63 4.47
C ASP A 46 -5.08 -19.89 3.24
N LYS A 47 -4.60 -18.66 3.00
CA LYS A 47 -4.95 -17.87 1.82
C LYS A 47 -3.74 -17.25 1.21
N TYR A 48 -3.88 -16.75 -0.02
CA TYR A 48 -2.85 -15.95 -0.63
C TYR A 48 -2.70 -14.64 0.11
N PRO A 49 -1.52 -14.01 0.06
CA PRO A 49 -1.36 -12.66 0.56
C PRO A 49 -2.44 -11.75 -0.02
N THR A 50 -3.10 -11.00 0.84
CA THR A 50 -4.27 -10.21 0.47
C THR A 50 -3.99 -8.74 0.72
N PHE A 51 -4.38 -7.89 -0.22
CA PHE A 51 -4.26 -6.45 -0.06
C PHE A 51 -5.47 -5.90 0.68
N PHE A 52 -5.22 -5.00 1.61
CA PHE A 52 -6.25 -4.29 2.35
C PHE A 52 -6.08 -2.80 2.17
N LEU A 53 -7.18 -2.13 1.96
CA LEU A 53 -7.20 -0.67 1.88
C LEU A 53 -7.72 -0.11 3.19
N GLU A 54 -6.99 0.81 3.76
CA GLU A 54 -7.37 1.50 4.99
C GLU A 54 -7.54 2.98 4.69
N ASP A 55 -8.67 3.53 5.12
CA ASP A 55 -8.88 4.96 5.08
C ASP A 55 -9.31 5.41 6.48
N ARG A 56 -9.73 6.67 6.60
CA ARG A 56 -10.09 7.25 7.89
C ARG A 56 -11.23 6.51 8.58
N TYR A 57 -12.11 5.88 7.81
CA TYR A 57 -13.37 5.34 8.32
C TYR A 57 -13.50 3.83 8.23
N SER A 58 -12.67 3.18 7.44
CA SER A 58 -12.85 1.77 7.17
C SER A 58 -11.57 1.06 6.82
N LEU A 59 -11.61 -0.25 6.96
CA LEU A 59 -10.55 -1.17 6.56
C LEU A 59 -11.25 -2.32 5.85
N HIS A 60 -10.87 -2.59 4.60
CA HIS A 60 -11.50 -3.65 3.83
C HIS A 60 -10.54 -4.24 2.81
N GLU A 61 -10.85 -5.46 2.39
CA GLU A 61 -10.09 -6.13 1.35
C GLU A 61 -10.19 -5.31 0.06
N TRP A 62 -9.07 -5.24 -0.67
CA TRP A 62 -8.97 -4.33 -1.80
C TRP A 62 -8.42 -5.04 -3.02
N GLN A 63 -8.96 -4.70 -4.18
CA GLN A 63 -8.44 -5.13 -5.47
C GLN A 63 -8.24 -3.90 -6.36
N PRO A 64 -7.12 -3.83 -7.07
CA PRO A 64 -6.85 -2.66 -7.91
C PRO A 64 -7.75 -2.63 -9.14
N THR A 65 -8.06 -1.44 -9.59
CA THR A 65 -8.68 -1.26 -10.90
C THR A 65 -7.59 -1.36 -11.97
N THR A 66 -8.02 -1.52 -13.22
CA THR A 66 -7.08 -1.56 -14.35
C THR A 66 -6.24 -0.30 -14.40
N GLU A 67 -6.87 0.85 -14.16
CA GLU A 67 -6.17 2.13 -14.17
C GLU A 67 -5.09 2.18 -13.09
N GLU A 68 -5.38 1.69 -11.91
CA GLU A 68 -4.42 1.65 -10.81
C GLU A 68 -3.25 0.73 -11.11
N VAL A 69 -3.53 -0.44 -11.70
CA VAL A 69 -2.47 -1.39 -12.06
C VAL A 69 -1.52 -0.78 -13.10
N LEU A 70 -2.05 -0.01 -14.03
CA LEU A 70 -1.25 0.58 -15.09
C LEU A 70 -0.56 1.88 -14.70
N SER A 71 -0.88 2.42 -13.53
CA SER A 71 -0.30 3.70 -13.10
C SER A 71 1.16 3.54 -12.70
N ASN A 72 1.96 4.56 -13.01
CA ASN A 72 3.34 4.68 -12.56
C ASN A 72 3.49 5.79 -11.51
N SER A 73 2.39 6.10 -10.83
CA SER A 73 2.36 7.17 -9.83
C SER A 73 2.21 6.62 -8.41
N TRP A 74 2.64 5.40 -8.19
CA TRP A 74 2.57 4.79 -6.87
C TRP A 74 3.66 5.31 -5.96
N GLU A 75 3.32 5.42 -4.69
CA GLU A 75 4.25 5.79 -3.62
C GLU A 75 4.31 4.66 -2.62
N VAL A 76 5.48 4.43 -2.07
CA VAL A 76 5.67 3.46 -1.00
C VAL A 76 6.15 4.20 0.23
N TRP A 77 5.50 3.93 1.35
CA TRP A 77 5.81 4.56 2.63
C TRP A 77 6.12 3.48 3.65
N GLU A 78 7.02 3.77 4.56
CA GLU A 78 7.39 2.86 5.64
C GLU A 78 6.85 3.41 6.95
N LEU A 79 6.20 2.52 7.73
CA LEU A 79 5.77 2.86 9.08
C LEU A 79 6.99 2.85 9.98
N ASP A 80 7.29 3.98 10.57
CA ASP A 80 8.42 4.15 11.47
C ASP A 80 7.88 4.10 12.90
N ASN A 81 8.07 2.97 13.55
CA ASN A 81 7.62 2.76 14.93
C ASN A 81 8.74 3.12 15.86
N GLU A 82 8.61 4.26 16.44
CA GLU A 82 9.54 4.68 17.49
C GLU A 82 8.92 4.57 18.85
#